data_20c25777c4c77564891425437b2b243d
#
_entry.id   20c25777c4c77564891425437b2b243d
#
_cell.length_a   1.000
_cell.length_b   1.000
_cell.length_c   1.000
_cell.angle_alpha   90.00
_cell.angle_beta   90.00
_cell.angle_gamma   90.00
#
_symmetry.space_group_name_H-M   'P 1'
#
loop_
_entity.id
_entity.type
_entity.pdbx_description
1 polymer ?
#
loop_
_entity_poly.entity_id
_entity_poly.type
_entity_poly.pdbx_seq_one_letter_code
_entity_poly.pdbx_strand_id
1 'polypeptide(L)'
;MKVNRILIYSLLLAGITITSCKDDNPSIDDYWLNYEIEEVKVTQDIPVGVYLYNPQNALETNVDQWTRITEEQDVAAGKLGPNTKPWYDLPEALEAGKYHLAADTIGARAMQKIIEWCHYGRIDFMVLPGINENANDIYPLNIGRDTAFIDMVRGLNDTLPKVELNGVKFALMVNMNSMCSDLNNNKLVENVDPTRKTYPVIETIPDINNPGMDIVVTTRVDTLIKRSDRICSYFKRISDYFSDPNYYHTGGRPVVVIADANKLYTQDSYRMYTAIRDTVRKHTGKEMYLIAQQGAWTPPERFHYFYLSGKVDAVTMKNMCAVGGAQYERVILFDQFVNENYKYNKEVFWSRYNIDFIPSASPGYSQYVATENNSNYPWMPKTQERFWTMCNVAKMNLGTNPMVLIDSFNDWAFDSCIEPTDPSYGKGY
;
A
#
# COMPACT_ATOMS: atom_id res chain seq x y z
N MET A 1 2.31 -40.75 73.45
CA MET A 1 3.00 -40.13 72.25
C MET A 1 2.25 -40.37 70.93
N LYS A 2 0.95 -40.09 70.86
CA LYS A 2 0.14 -40.26 69.65
C LYS A 2 -0.69 -39.02 69.26
N VAL A 3 -0.58 -37.94 70.03
CA VAL A 3 -1.43 -36.73 69.79
C VAL A 3 -0.74 -35.74 68.78
N ASN A 4 0.59 -35.76 68.63
CA ASN A 4 1.26 -34.80 67.84
C ASN A 4 1.28 -35.06 66.28
N ARG A 5 0.87 -36.26 65.85
CA ARG A 5 0.81 -36.60 64.45
C ARG A 5 -0.47 -36.12 63.76
N ILE A 6 -1.58 -36.08 64.50
CA ILE A 6 -2.84 -35.59 63.92
C ILE A 6 -2.87 -34.09 63.78
N LEU A 7 -2.19 -33.35 64.65
CA LEU A 7 -2.09 -31.89 64.55
C LEU A 7 -1.21 -31.43 63.36
N ILE A 8 -0.16 -32.20 63.01
CA ILE A 8 0.69 -31.91 61.90
C ILE A 8 0.00 -32.16 60.56
N TYR A 9 -0.83 -33.19 60.47
CA TYR A 9 -1.62 -33.47 59.26
C TYR A 9 -2.78 -32.46 59.08
N SER A 10 -3.39 -31.98 60.14
CA SER A 10 -4.41 -30.92 60.02
C SER A 10 -3.83 -29.55 59.65
N LEU A 11 -2.60 -29.21 60.08
CA LEU A 11 -1.88 -28.02 59.68
C LEU A 11 -1.37 -28.12 58.24
N LEU A 12 -0.95 -29.29 57.76
CA LEU A 12 -0.61 -29.54 56.36
C LEU A 12 -1.84 -29.53 55.45
N LEU A 13 -2.99 -30.02 55.86
CA LEU A 13 -4.23 -29.91 55.09
C LEU A 13 -4.78 -28.47 55.08
N ALA A 14 -4.66 -27.72 56.18
CA ALA A 14 -5.06 -26.32 56.22
C ALA A 14 -4.12 -25.42 55.39
N GLY A 15 -2.85 -25.81 55.18
CA GLY A 15 -1.88 -25.08 54.32
C GLY A 15 -2.11 -25.33 52.83
N ILE A 16 -2.79 -26.42 52.45
CA ILE A 16 -3.07 -26.74 51.05
C ILE A 16 -4.37 -26.09 50.55
N THR A 17 -5.25 -25.66 51.46
CA THR A 17 -6.51 -25.00 51.08
C THR A 17 -6.45 -23.49 50.98
N ILE A 18 -5.27 -22.85 51.16
CA ILE A 18 -5.08 -21.40 51.00
C ILE A 18 -4.30 -21.04 49.72
N THR A 19 -3.87 -22.00 48.93
CA THR A 19 -3.66 -21.73 47.53
C THR A 19 -5.03 -21.74 46.87
N SER A 20 -5.84 -20.74 47.19
CA SER A 20 -6.91 -20.28 46.31
C SER A 20 -6.30 -20.26 44.93
N CYS A 21 -6.81 -21.10 44.05
CA CYS A 21 -6.72 -20.79 42.64
C CYS A 21 -7.16 -19.33 42.55
N LYS A 22 -6.20 -18.40 42.43
CA LYS A 22 -6.52 -17.22 41.68
C LYS A 22 -7.14 -17.79 40.41
N ASP A 23 -8.38 -17.46 40.19
CA ASP A 23 -8.99 -17.62 38.89
C ASP A 23 -8.06 -16.81 37.98
N ASP A 24 -7.06 -17.49 37.40
CA ASP A 24 -6.21 -16.94 36.34
C ASP A 24 -7.01 -16.83 35.02
N ASN A 25 -8.33 -16.97 35.11
CA ASN A 25 -9.24 -16.54 34.06
C ASN A 25 -9.26 -15.01 34.12
N PRO A 26 -8.55 -14.34 33.23
CA PRO A 26 -8.60 -12.90 33.16
C PRO A 26 -10.06 -12.46 33.04
N SER A 27 -10.42 -11.42 33.78
CA SER A 27 -11.75 -10.84 33.66
C SER A 27 -11.98 -10.36 32.23
N ILE A 28 -13.21 -10.21 31.81
CA ILE A 28 -13.51 -9.63 30.50
C ILE A 28 -12.86 -8.25 30.35
N ASP A 29 -12.71 -7.52 31.44
CA ASP A 29 -12.06 -6.22 31.50
C ASP A 29 -10.55 -6.31 31.26
N ASP A 30 -9.90 -7.41 31.66
CA ASP A 30 -8.47 -7.63 31.43
C ASP A 30 -8.17 -7.87 29.95
N TYR A 31 -9.14 -8.38 29.19
CA TYR A 31 -8.97 -8.64 27.76
C TYR A 31 -9.50 -7.52 26.87
N TRP A 32 -10.51 -6.80 27.29
CA TRP A 32 -11.34 -6.02 26.39
C TRP A 32 -11.33 -4.53 26.67
N LEU A 33 -11.22 -4.12 27.93
CA LEU A 33 -11.36 -2.72 28.31
C LEU A 33 -10.07 -2.08 28.81
N ASN A 34 -9.09 -2.87 29.21
CA ASN A 34 -7.83 -2.38 29.79
C ASN A 34 -6.61 -2.63 28.87
N TYR A 35 -6.82 -2.92 27.60
CA TYR A 35 -5.70 -3.08 26.67
C TYR A 35 -5.15 -1.71 26.30
N GLU A 36 -4.00 -1.39 26.86
CA GLU A 36 -3.28 -0.15 26.57
C GLU A 36 -2.16 -0.41 25.55
N ILE A 37 -2.09 0.43 24.53
CA ILE A 37 -0.94 0.48 23.62
C ILE A 37 0.13 1.34 24.28
N GLU A 38 1.17 0.70 24.79
CA GLU A 38 2.30 1.42 25.41
C GLU A 38 3.01 2.31 24.39
N GLU A 39 3.42 3.50 24.82
CA GLU A 39 4.22 4.39 24.00
C GLU A 39 5.65 3.84 23.84
N VAL A 40 6.04 3.55 22.61
CA VAL A 40 7.39 3.10 22.28
C VAL A 40 8.28 4.28 21.95
N LYS A 41 9.36 4.44 22.72
CA LYS A 41 10.40 5.43 22.42
C LYS A 41 11.24 4.96 21.24
N VAL A 42 11.37 5.82 20.25
CA VAL A 42 12.23 5.58 19.09
C VAL A 42 13.68 5.79 19.49
N THR A 43 14.51 4.75 19.36
CA THR A 43 15.93 4.76 19.70
C THR A 43 16.86 4.74 18.48
N GLN A 44 16.30 4.61 17.30
CA GLN A 44 17.00 4.58 16.01
C GLN A 44 16.16 5.27 14.94
N ASP A 45 16.80 5.66 13.87
CA ASP A 45 16.11 6.18 12.69
C ASP A 45 15.27 5.08 12.03
N ILE A 46 13.99 5.34 11.80
CA ILE A 46 13.05 4.41 11.18
C ILE A 46 12.54 5.08 9.92
N PRO A 47 12.93 4.60 8.73
CA PRO A 47 12.41 5.13 7.49
C PRO A 47 10.87 5.03 7.41
N VAL A 48 10.23 6.12 7.04
CA VAL A 48 8.79 6.22 6.88
C VAL A 48 8.46 6.44 5.41
N GLY A 49 7.73 5.52 4.83
CA GLY A 49 7.15 5.66 3.49
C GLY A 49 5.66 5.95 3.55
N VAL A 50 5.14 6.60 2.51
CA VAL A 50 3.70 6.88 2.39
C VAL A 50 3.19 6.50 1.00
N TYR A 51 2.04 5.84 0.93
CA TYR A 51 1.39 5.58 -0.35
C TYR A 51 0.75 6.86 -0.90
N LEU A 52 1.06 7.17 -2.16
CA LEU A 52 0.37 8.19 -2.92
C LEU A 52 -0.62 7.50 -3.86
N TYR A 53 -1.91 7.59 -3.56
CA TYR A 53 -2.97 6.98 -4.37
C TYR A 53 -3.58 7.98 -5.35
N ASN A 54 -4.13 7.44 -6.41
CA ASN A 54 -4.94 8.16 -7.41
C ASN A 54 -4.41 9.55 -7.80
N PRO A 55 -3.12 9.68 -8.15
CA PRO A 55 -2.56 10.98 -8.46
C PRO A 55 -3.20 11.63 -9.70
N GLN A 56 -3.95 10.87 -10.49
CA GLN A 56 -4.44 11.32 -11.79
C GLN A 56 -5.95 11.23 -11.98
N ASN A 57 -6.73 10.72 -11.02
CA ASN A 57 -8.17 10.58 -11.21
C ASN A 57 -8.92 10.31 -9.90
N ALA A 58 -10.04 9.74 -9.96
CA ALA A 58 -11.05 9.40 -8.99
C ALA A 58 -11.90 10.59 -8.55
N LEU A 59 -11.33 11.67 -8.04
CA LEU A 59 -12.08 12.86 -7.66
C LEU A 59 -12.15 13.90 -8.77
N GLU A 60 -11.23 13.87 -9.72
CA GLU A 60 -11.14 14.80 -10.84
C GLU A 60 -12.42 14.81 -11.71
N THR A 61 -13.01 13.64 -11.90
CA THR A 61 -14.22 13.46 -12.75
C THR A 61 -15.48 13.08 -11.97
N ASN A 62 -15.37 12.84 -10.66
CA ASN A 62 -16.49 12.37 -9.85
C ASN A 62 -16.98 13.44 -8.89
N VAL A 63 -17.87 14.29 -9.40
CA VAL A 63 -18.50 15.39 -8.64
C VAL A 63 -19.24 14.86 -7.40
N ASP A 64 -19.85 13.68 -7.47
CA ASP A 64 -20.61 13.11 -6.36
C ASP A 64 -19.68 12.73 -5.20
N GLN A 65 -18.51 12.17 -5.49
CA GLN A 65 -17.52 11.88 -4.47
C GLN A 65 -16.99 13.16 -3.80
N TRP A 66 -16.70 14.19 -4.60
CA TRP A 66 -16.28 15.49 -4.07
C TRP A 66 -17.34 16.11 -3.18
N THR A 67 -18.61 16.06 -3.60
CA THR A 67 -19.74 16.54 -2.80
C THR A 67 -19.81 15.79 -1.46
N ARG A 68 -19.67 14.45 -1.47
CA ARG A 68 -19.65 13.65 -0.24
C ARG A 68 -18.46 13.95 0.68
N ILE A 69 -17.32 14.37 0.16
CA ILE A 69 -16.18 14.81 0.99
C ILE A 69 -16.50 16.11 1.73
N THR A 70 -17.12 17.05 1.05
CA THR A 70 -17.34 18.43 1.53
C THR A 70 -18.68 18.63 2.23
N GLU A 71 -19.63 17.71 2.11
CA GLU A 71 -20.94 17.85 2.74
C GLU A 71 -20.87 17.83 4.27
N GLU A 72 -21.80 18.55 4.89
CA GLU A 72 -21.95 18.52 6.33
C GLU A 72 -22.40 17.15 6.81
N GLN A 73 -21.72 16.65 7.84
CA GLN A 73 -22.03 15.35 8.41
C GLN A 73 -23.38 15.37 9.15
N ASP A 74 -24.32 14.55 8.69
CA ASP A 74 -25.60 14.30 9.34
C ASP A 74 -25.82 12.79 9.48
N VAL A 75 -25.47 12.26 10.65
CA VAL A 75 -25.57 10.82 10.95
C VAL A 75 -27.00 10.33 10.90
N ALA A 76 -27.99 11.16 11.29
CA ALA A 76 -29.41 10.79 11.28
C ALA A 76 -29.93 10.67 9.85
N ALA A 77 -29.43 11.49 8.93
CA ALA A 77 -29.76 11.41 7.51
C ALA A 77 -28.87 10.41 6.74
N GLY A 78 -27.96 9.69 7.43
CA GLY A 78 -27.03 8.75 6.80
C GLY A 78 -25.87 9.42 6.05
N LYS A 79 -25.66 10.72 6.25
CA LYS A 79 -24.54 11.45 5.66
C LYS A 79 -23.31 11.33 6.56
N LEU A 80 -22.32 10.61 6.11
CA LEU A 80 -21.13 10.25 6.91
C LEU A 80 -19.83 10.70 6.22
N GLY A 81 -19.91 11.70 5.35
CA GLY A 81 -18.75 12.31 4.70
C GLY A 81 -17.79 12.96 5.71
N PRO A 82 -16.52 13.14 5.36
CA PRO A 82 -15.53 13.70 6.27
C PRO A 82 -15.79 15.17 6.61
N ASN A 83 -16.67 15.87 5.88
CA ASN A 83 -16.95 17.31 6.04
C ASN A 83 -15.64 18.12 6.13
N THR A 84 -14.83 18.00 5.10
CA THR A 84 -13.52 18.64 5.00
C THR A 84 -13.11 18.76 3.53
N LYS A 85 -11.98 19.37 3.26
CA LYS A 85 -11.37 19.41 1.92
C LYS A 85 -9.84 19.50 2.05
N PRO A 86 -9.06 19.09 1.03
CA PRO A 86 -7.62 19.29 1.02
C PRO A 86 -7.26 20.77 1.18
N TRP A 87 -6.13 21.03 1.82
CA TRP A 87 -5.66 22.41 2.05
C TRP A 87 -4.58 22.79 1.02
N TYR A 88 -5.00 23.45 -0.05
CA TYR A 88 -4.10 24.00 -1.06
C TYR A 88 -4.30 25.50 -1.20
N ASP A 89 -3.19 26.23 -1.33
CA ASP A 89 -3.19 27.63 -1.75
C ASP A 89 -3.38 27.79 -3.28
N LEU A 90 -3.99 26.78 -3.90
CA LEU A 90 -4.24 26.66 -5.33
C LEU A 90 -5.73 26.47 -5.57
N PRO A 91 -6.52 27.55 -5.64
CA PRO A 91 -7.97 27.45 -5.80
C PRO A 91 -8.39 26.60 -7.00
N GLU A 92 -7.62 26.67 -8.10
CA GLU A 92 -7.84 25.89 -9.30
C GLU A 92 -7.71 24.37 -9.09
N ALA A 93 -6.89 23.92 -8.13
CA ALA A 93 -6.78 22.52 -7.78
C ALA A 93 -7.94 22.03 -6.91
N LEU A 94 -8.70 22.96 -6.32
CA LEU A 94 -9.82 22.70 -5.43
C LEU A 94 -11.18 23.02 -6.06
N GLU A 95 -11.23 23.41 -7.34
CA GLU A 95 -12.51 23.55 -8.03
C GLU A 95 -13.31 22.26 -7.93
N ALA A 96 -14.61 22.39 -7.71
CA ALA A 96 -15.50 21.26 -7.49
C ALA A 96 -15.30 20.15 -8.52
N GLY A 97 -14.96 18.96 -8.06
CA GLY A 97 -14.70 17.79 -8.88
C GLY A 97 -13.35 17.79 -9.62
N LYS A 98 -12.41 18.67 -9.26
CA LYS A 98 -11.13 18.79 -9.97
C LYS A 98 -9.90 18.64 -9.08
N TYR A 99 -10.00 17.93 -7.97
CA TYR A 99 -8.78 17.52 -7.26
C TYR A 99 -7.96 16.62 -8.18
N HIS A 100 -6.81 17.08 -8.64
CA HIS A 100 -5.96 16.29 -9.54
C HIS A 100 -4.47 16.52 -9.31
N LEU A 101 -3.70 15.47 -9.58
CA LEU A 101 -2.24 15.46 -9.62
C LEU A 101 -1.74 15.01 -11.01
N ALA A 102 -2.42 15.44 -12.07
CA ALA A 102 -2.00 15.13 -13.43
C ALA A 102 -0.63 15.75 -13.74
N ALA A 103 0.04 15.25 -14.79
CA ALA A 103 1.30 15.82 -15.27
C ALA A 103 1.05 17.11 -16.08
N ASP A 104 0.56 18.14 -15.39
CA ASP A 104 0.32 19.50 -15.90
C ASP A 104 0.80 20.55 -14.89
N THR A 105 0.58 21.82 -15.20
CA THR A 105 1.05 22.92 -14.34
C THR A 105 0.42 22.92 -12.96
N ILE A 106 -0.87 22.58 -12.85
CA ILE A 106 -1.59 22.54 -11.58
C ILE A 106 -1.10 21.33 -10.76
N GLY A 107 -1.02 20.16 -11.39
CA GLY A 107 -0.54 18.94 -10.75
C GLY A 107 0.91 19.03 -10.30
N ALA A 108 1.79 19.70 -11.06
CA ALA A 108 3.19 19.93 -10.66
C ALA A 108 3.28 20.83 -9.41
N ARG A 109 2.48 21.89 -9.32
CA ARG A 109 2.42 22.77 -8.14
C ARG A 109 1.82 22.06 -6.95
N ALA A 110 0.76 21.28 -7.13
CA ALA A 110 0.17 20.46 -6.07
C ALA A 110 1.17 19.40 -5.57
N MET A 111 1.89 18.75 -6.47
CA MET A 111 2.91 17.76 -6.12
C MET A 111 4.06 18.38 -5.33
N GLN A 112 4.51 19.59 -5.70
CA GLN A 112 5.50 20.33 -4.91
C GLN A 112 5.02 20.56 -3.48
N LYS A 113 3.74 20.89 -3.29
CA LYS A 113 3.16 21.10 -1.97
C LYS A 113 3.10 19.81 -1.16
N ILE A 114 2.74 18.70 -1.80
CA ILE A 114 2.77 17.36 -1.15
C ILE A 114 4.19 17.03 -0.67
N ILE A 115 5.20 17.29 -1.47
CA ILE A 115 6.60 17.05 -1.09
C ILE A 115 7.01 17.92 0.10
N GLU A 116 6.61 19.19 0.14
CA GLU A 116 6.84 20.06 1.29
C GLU A 116 6.21 19.50 2.57
N TRP A 117 4.99 18.99 2.49
CA TRP A 117 4.32 18.36 3.63
C TRP A 117 5.01 17.05 4.03
N CYS A 118 5.44 16.23 3.07
CA CYS A 118 6.22 15.03 3.36
C CYS A 118 7.53 15.37 4.08
N HIS A 119 8.23 16.38 3.59
CA HIS A 119 9.46 16.86 4.23
C HIS A 119 9.21 17.38 5.65
N TYR A 120 8.17 18.20 5.84
CA TYR A 120 7.75 18.69 7.16
C TYR A 120 7.37 17.55 8.13
N GLY A 121 6.62 16.56 7.63
CA GLY A 121 6.20 15.37 8.37
C GLY A 121 7.29 14.32 8.56
N ARG A 122 8.53 14.58 8.09
CA ARG A 122 9.65 13.62 8.12
C ARG A 122 9.30 12.28 7.46
N ILE A 123 8.61 12.34 6.34
CA ILE A 123 8.37 11.20 5.47
C ILE A 123 9.58 11.07 4.55
N ASP A 124 10.24 9.92 4.56
CA ASP A 124 11.49 9.71 3.82
C ASP A 124 11.25 9.40 2.35
N PHE A 125 10.14 8.73 2.03
CA PHE A 125 9.83 8.41 0.64
C PHE A 125 8.33 8.25 0.37
N MET A 126 7.97 8.50 -0.88
CA MET A 126 6.63 8.25 -1.42
C MET A 126 6.62 6.96 -2.21
N VAL A 127 5.60 6.13 -2.02
CA VAL A 127 5.32 4.97 -2.88
C VAL A 127 4.36 5.42 -3.96
N LEU A 128 4.89 5.66 -5.16
CA LEU A 128 4.13 6.13 -6.30
C LEU A 128 3.46 4.94 -7.01
N PRO A 129 2.29 5.11 -7.61
CA PRO A 129 1.75 4.15 -8.55
C PRO A 129 2.76 3.92 -9.68
N GLY A 130 3.01 2.67 -10.00
CA GLY A 130 3.84 2.33 -11.15
C GLY A 130 3.09 2.56 -12.46
N ILE A 131 3.75 2.22 -13.54
CA ILE A 131 3.16 2.25 -14.88
C ILE A 131 1.98 1.28 -14.92
N ASN A 132 0.81 1.77 -15.29
CA ASN A 132 -0.41 0.96 -15.31
C ASN A 132 -0.40 0.02 -16.52
N GLU A 133 -0.61 -1.27 -16.30
CA GLU A 133 -0.70 -2.27 -17.38
C GLU A 133 -1.92 -3.17 -17.15
N ASN A 134 -2.88 -3.11 -18.03
CA ASN A 134 -4.06 -3.95 -17.96
C ASN A 134 -3.75 -5.35 -18.51
N ALA A 135 -4.28 -6.38 -17.84
CA ALA A 135 -4.14 -7.79 -18.26
C ALA A 135 -4.64 -8.06 -19.69
N ASN A 136 -5.67 -7.34 -20.10
CA ASN A 136 -6.38 -7.54 -21.37
C ASN A 136 -5.98 -6.53 -22.45
N ASP A 137 -5.12 -5.55 -22.18
CA ASP A 137 -4.76 -4.55 -23.17
C ASP A 137 -3.77 -5.08 -24.19
N ILE A 138 -4.20 -5.03 -25.44
CA ILE A 138 -3.38 -5.26 -26.62
C ILE A 138 -2.40 -4.10 -26.80
N TYR A 139 -2.78 -2.91 -26.33
CA TYR A 139 -1.93 -1.71 -26.31
C TYR A 139 -1.70 -1.27 -24.87
N PRO A 140 -0.50 -0.82 -24.50
CA PRO A 140 -0.25 -0.21 -23.20
C PRO A 140 -0.97 1.14 -23.15
N LEU A 141 -2.21 1.15 -22.64
CA LEU A 141 -3.11 2.29 -22.62
C LEU A 141 -2.58 3.32 -21.66
N ASN A 142 -1.90 3.98 -21.35
CA ASN A 142 -1.50 5.01 -20.41
C ASN A 142 -0.01 5.01 -20.03
N ILE A 143 0.84 4.22 -20.69
CA ILE A 143 2.28 4.25 -20.38
C ILE A 143 2.82 5.67 -20.45
N GLY A 144 2.47 6.43 -21.48
CA GLY A 144 2.93 7.81 -21.63
C GLY A 144 2.40 8.73 -20.54
N ARG A 145 1.20 8.49 -20.02
CA ARG A 145 0.60 9.28 -18.93
C ARG A 145 1.27 8.96 -17.60
N ASP A 146 1.49 7.69 -17.32
CA ASP A 146 2.11 7.25 -16.07
C ASP A 146 3.58 7.64 -16.01
N THR A 147 4.32 7.51 -17.10
CA THR A 147 5.71 7.97 -17.19
C THR A 147 5.81 9.49 -17.09
N ALA A 148 4.90 10.24 -17.71
CA ALA A 148 4.85 11.69 -17.58
C ALA A 148 4.65 12.15 -16.13
N PHE A 149 3.80 11.45 -15.37
CA PHE A 149 3.62 11.71 -13.95
C PHE A 149 4.90 11.43 -13.14
N ILE A 150 5.54 10.28 -13.35
CA ILE A 150 6.78 9.94 -12.65
C ILE A 150 7.90 10.94 -13.04
N ASP A 151 8.00 11.32 -14.29
CA ASP A 151 8.99 12.30 -14.75
C ASP A 151 8.73 13.70 -14.20
N MET A 152 7.47 14.09 -14.04
CA MET A 152 7.11 15.31 -13.33
C MET A 152 7.59 15.28 -11.87
N VAL A 153 7.30 14.19 -11.12
CA VAL A 153 7.76 14.03 -9.74
C VAL A 153 9.29 14.09 -9.64
N ARG A 154 10.00 13.55 -10.63
CA ARG A 154 11.47 13.59 -10.70
C ARG A 154 12.03 14.95 -11.10
N GLY A 155 11.18 15.91 -11.45
CA GLY A 155 11.60 17.22 -11.93
C GLY A 155 12.25 17.20 -13.31
N LEU A 156 11.95 16.18 -14.13
CA LEU A 156 12.52 16.01 -15.49
C LEU A 156 11.64 16.54 -16.61
N ASN A 157 10.47 17.06 -16.30
CA ASN A 157 9.58 17.63 -17.30
C ASN A 157 9.86 19.13 -17.46
N ASP A 158 10.63 19.49 -18.49
CA ASP A 158 11.06 20.87 -18.74
C ASP A 158 9.91 21.82 -19.15
N THR A 159 8.73 21.29 -19.48
CA THR A 159 7.56 22.10 -19.87
C THR A 159 6.67 22.47 -18.69
N LEU A 160 6.93 21.90 -17.51
CA LEU A 160 6.15 22.10 -16.28
C LEU A 160 6.97 22.88 -15.24
N PRO A 161 6.31 23.48 -14.23
CA PRO A 161 7.02 23.96 -13.05
C PRO A 161 7.87 22.83 -12.46
N LYS A 162 9.11 23.15 -12.16
CA LYS A 162 10.05 22.16 -11.64
C LYS A 162 9.61 21.71 -10.26
N VAL A 163 9.49 20.39 -10.09
CA VAL A 163 9.26 19.73 -8.81
C VAL A 163 10.61 19.40 -8.17
N GLU A 164 10.81 19.80 -6.93
CA GLU A 164 12.02 19.53 -6.16
C GLU A 164 11.72 18.61 -4.98
N LEU A 165 12.34 17.44 -4.96
CA LEU A 165 12.07 16.40 -3.96
C LEU A 165 12.61 16.73 -2.57
N ASN A 166 13.52 17.70 -2.41
CA ASN A 166 14.01 18.21 -1.12
C ASN A 166 14.48 17.14 -0.14
N GLY A 167 15.06 16.05 -0.66
CA GLY A 167 15.51 14.91 0.14
C GLY A 167 14.45 13.81 0.34
N VAL A 168 13.18 14.06 0.07
CA VAL A 168 12.16 13.02 -0.02
C VAL A 168 12.46 12.14 -1.23
N LYS A 169 12.40 10.83 -1.06
CA LYS A 169 12.65 9.88 -2.15
C LYS A 169 11.35 9.33 -2.71
N PHE A 170 11.45 8.50 -3.75
CA PHE A 170 10.29 7.76 -4.25
C PHE A 170 10.64 6.28 -4.50
N ALA A 171 9.64 5.43 -4.36
CA ALA A 171 9.64 4.04 -4.78
C ALA A 171 8.42 3.80 -5.67
N LEU A 172 8.43 2.74 -6.46
CA LEU A 172 7.31 2.41 -7.34
C LEU A 172 6.51 1.22 -6.79
N MET A 173 5.22 1.27 -7.02
CA MET A 173 4.28 0.20 -6.70
C MET A 173 3.84 -0.53 -7.97
N VAL A 174 3.91 -1.86 -7.93
CA VAL A 174 3.34 -2.74 -8.95
C VAL A 174 1.99 -3.24 -8.50
N ASN A 175 0.93 -2.97 -9.26
CA ASN A 175 -0.40 -3.47 -8.93
C ASN A 175 -0.66 -4.79 -9.66
N MET A 176 -0.63 -5.91 -8.91
CA MET A 176 -0.89 -7.23 -9.48
C MET A 176 -2.35 -7.41 -9.90
N ASN A 177 -3.30 -6.72 -9.29
CA ASN A 177 -4.68 -6.81 -9.71
C ASN A 177 -4.87 -6.30 -11.15
N SER A 178 -4.16 -5.27 -11.58
CA SER A 178 -4.25 -4.77 -12.96
C SER A 178 -3.75 -5.78 -13.99
N MET A 179 -2.73 -6.57 -13.64
CA MET A 179 -2.13 -7.59 -14.55
C MET A 179 -2.74 -8.99 -14.42
N CYS A 180 -3.34 -9.30 -13.27
CA CYS A 180 -3.72 -10.64 -12.87
C CYS A 180 -5.19 -10.76 -12.41
N SER A 181 -6.05 -9.76 -12.70
CA SER A 181 -7.45 -9.74 -12.26
C SER A 181 -8.28 -10.92 -12.78
N ASP A 182 -7.89 -11.48 -13.93
CA ASP A 182 -8.53 -12.62 -14.58
C ASP A 182 -8.01 -13.97 -14.10
N LEU A 183 -6.94 -13.99 -13.28
CA LEU A 183 -6.36 -15.22 -12.73
C LEU A 183 -7.12 -15.70 -11.49
N ASN A 184 -7.15 -17.00 -11.29
CA ASN A 184 -7.76 -17.67 -10.14
C ASN A 184 -7.19 -19.09 -9.98
N ASN A 185 -7.68 -19.88 -9.04
CA ASN A 185 -7.20 -21.24 -8.76
C ASN A 185 -7.24 -22.18 -9.99
N ASN A 186 -8.12 -21.92 -10.95
CA ASN A 186 -8.25 -22.72 -12.16
C ASN A 186 -7.57 -22.09 -13.39
N LYS A 187 -7.13 -20.82 -13.26
CA LYS A 187 -6.52 -20.07 -14.34
C LYS A 187 -5.23 -19.44 -13.83
N LEU A 188 -4.13 -20.14 -13.98
CA LEU A 188 -2.80 -19.75 -13.49
C LEU A 188 -1.99 -19.05 -14.58
N VAL A 189 -0.96 -18.34 -14.19
CA VAL A 189 -0.01 -17.66 -15.09
C VAL A 189 0.50 -18.60 -16.20
N GLU A 190 0.77 -19.86 -15.85
CA GLU A 190 1.38 -20.85 -16.72
C GLU A 190 0.38 -21.45 -17.74
N ASN A 191 -0.91 -21.46 -17.44
CA ASN A 191 -1.93 -22.12 -18.26
C ASN A 191 -2.93 -21.17 -18.91
N VAL A 192 -2.76 -19.87 -18.74
CA VAL A 192 -3.54 -18.87 -19.47
C VAL A 192 -2.99 -18.68 -20.89
N ASP A 193 -3.89 -18.52 -21.85
CA ASP A 193 -3.49 -18.28 -23.22
C ASP A 193 -2.60 -17.06 -23.40
N PRO A 194 -1.60 -17.14 -24.28
CA PRO A 194 -0.78 -15.98 -24.60
C PRO A 194 -1.64 -14.84 -25.16
N THR A 195 -1.35 -13.62 -24.72
CA THR A 195 -2.02 -12.42 -25.23
C THR A 195 -1.39 -12.00 -26.56
N ARG A 196 -2.20 -11.78 -27.59
CA ARG A 196 -1.75 -11.17 -28.83
C ARG A 196 -1.43 -9.70 -28.59
N LYS A 197 -0.21 -9.30 -28.88
CA LYS A 197 0.19 -7.87 -28.91
C LYS A 197 0.62 -7.51 -30.34
N THR A 198 0.13 -6.37 -30.79
CA THR A 198 0.49 -5.80 -32.09
C THR A 198 1.47 -4.66 -31.84
N TYR A 199 2.67 -4.77 -32.37
CA TYR A 199 3.69 -3.74 -32.28
C TYR A 199 3.84 -3.01 -33.61
N PRO A 200 3.96 -1.68 -33.62
CA PRO A 200 4.43 -0.97 -34.78
C PRO A 200 5.92 -1.28 -34.99
N VAL A 201 6.27 -1.79 -36.13
CA VAL A 201 7.66 -1.90 -36.60
C VAL A 201 7.88 -0.77 -37.58
N ILE A 202 8.80 0.11 -37.24
CA ILE A 202 9.18 1.25 -38.08
C ILE A 202 10.42 0.85 -38.85
N GLU A 203 10.28 0.77 -40.15
CA GLU A 203 11.39 0.48 -41.07
C GLU A 203 11.61 1.65 -42.03
N THR A 204 12.87 1.98 -42.28
CA THR A 204 13.25 2.94 -43.27
C THR A 204 13.62 2.16 -44.53
N ILE A 205 12.86 2.34 -45.59
CA ILE A 205 13.09 1.66 -46.86
C ILE A 205 13.32 2.70 -47.98
N PRO A 206 14.13 2.37 -49.01
CA PRO A 206 14.30 3.27 -50.16
C PRO A 206 12.96 3.55 -50.85
N ASP A 207 12.74 4.83 -51.17
CA ASP A 207 11.55 5.22 -51.95
C ASP A 207 11.74 4.84 -53.41
N ILE A 208 10.94 3.87 -53.88
CA ILE A 208 10.97 3.40 -55.23
C ILE A 208 10.60 4.49 -56.26
N ASN A 209 9.78 5.44 -55.85
CA ASN A 209 9.32 6.53 -56.70
C ASN A 209 10.28 7.74 -56.71
N ASN A 210 11.16 7.83 -55.71
CA ASN A 210 12.14 8.94 -55.61
C ASN A 210 13.53 8.35 -55.28
N PRO A 211 14.31 7.93 -56.28
CA PRO A 211 15.62 7.33 -56.09
C PRO A 211 16.55 8.24 -55.29
N GLY A 212 17.09 7.77 -54.19
CA GLY A 212 17.96 8.52 -53.28
C GLY A 212 17.25 9.13 -52.07
N MET A 213 15.94 8.93 -51.93
CA MET A 213 15.17 9.22 -50.73
C MET A 213 14.73 7.94 -50.02
N ASP A 214 14.59 8.02 -48.71
CA ASP A 214 14.05 6.95 -47.89
C ASP A 214 12.65 7.33 -47.39
N ILE A 215 11.77 6.34 -47.31
CA ILE A 215 10.44 6.45 -46.70
C ILE A 215 10.36 5.63 -45.44
N VAL A 216 9.67 6.16 -44.44
CA VAL A 216 9.38 5.47 -43.19
C VAL A 216 8.09 4.69 -43.34
N VAL A 217 8.20 3.37 -43.28
CA VAL A 217 7.04 2.45 -43.32
C VAL A 217 6.78 1.91 -41.94
N THR A 218 5.54 2.02 -41.49
CA THR A 218 5.10 1.41 -40.22
C THR A 218 4.29 0.17 -40.54
N THR A 219 4.87 -0.98 -40.25
CA THR A 219 4.16 -2.27 -40.30
C THR A 219 3.70 -2.65 -38.90
N ARG A 220 2.64 -3.45 -38.83
CA ARG A 220 2.13 -4.00 -37.56
C ARG A 220 2.45 -5.48 -37.50
N VAL A 221 3.22 -5.86 -36.47
CA VAL A 221 3.58 -7.25 -36.23
C VAL A 221 2.84 -7.79 -35.01
N ASP A 222 2.08 -8.84 -35.18
CA ASP A 222 1.40 -9.53 -34.09
C ASP A 222 2.34 -10.52 -33.42
N THR A 223 2.49 -10.40 -32.11
CA THR A 223 3.29 -11.32 -31.31
C THR A 223 2.45 -11.87 -30.18
N LEU A 224 2.53 -13.18 -29.97
CA LEU A 224 1.93 -13.85 -28.81
C LEU A 224 2.88 -13.76 -27.62
N ILE A 225 2.44 -13.16 -26.53
CA ILE A 225 3.23 -12.98 -25.33
C ILE A 225 2.62 -13.77 -24.19
N LYS A 226 3.40 -14.65 -23.57
CA LYS A 226 3.00 -15.38 -22.38
C LYS A 226 2.77 -14.43 -21.20
N ARG A 227 1.86 -14.77 -20.30
CA ARG A 227 1.57 -13.96 -19.12
C ARG A 227 2.81 -13.76 -18.25
N SER A 228 3.63 -14.79 -18.05
CA SER A 228 4.89 -14.70 -17.32
C SER A 228 5.86 -13.68 -17.91
N ASP A 229 6.02 -13.70 -19.23
CA ASP A 229 6.92 -12.77 -19.93
C ASP A 229 6.42 -11.32 -19.85
N ARG A 230 5.10 -11.18 -19.87
CA ARG A 230 4.45 -9.88 -19.70
C ARG A 230 4.68 -9.29 -18.33
N ILE A 231 4.54 -10.09 -17.26
CA ILE A 231 4.84 -9.69 -15.89
C ILE A 231 6.33 -9.33 -15.77
N CYS A 232 7.23 -10.17 -16.28
CA CYS A 232 8.66 -9.87 -16.26
C CYS A 232 9.01 -8.57 -17.02
N SER A 233 8.39 -8.34 -18.18
CA SER A 233 8.59 -7.11 -18.97
C SER A 233 8.11 -5.87 -18.22
N TYR A 234 7.05 -5.99 -17.43
CA TYR A 234 6.57 -4.90 -16.60
C TYR A 234 7.61 -4.51 -15.54
N PHE A 235 8.14 -5.48 -14.80
CA PHE A 235 9.20 -5.22 -13.83
C PHE A 235 10.47 -4.68 -14.48
N LYS A 236 10.82 -5.14 -15.69
CA LYS A 236 11.91 -4.59 -16.46
C LYS A 236 11.71 -3.09 -16.72
N ARG A 237 10.52 -2.66 -17.14
CA ARG A 237 10.25 -1.24 -17.42
C ARG A 237 10.34 -0.36 -16.18
N ILE A 238 9.77 -0.77 -15.06
CA ILE A 238 9.89 0.02 -13.82
C ILE A 238 11.33 0.09 -13.31
N SER A 239 12.16 -0.89 -13.67
CA SER A 239 13.56 -0.92 -13.26
C SER A 239 14.44 0.15 -13.95
N ASP A 240 13.96 0.79 -14.99
CA ASP A 240 14.63 1.93 -15.63
C ASP A 240 14.78 3.12 -14.67
N TYR A 241 13.90 3.22 -13.68
CA TYR A 241 13.96 4.26 -12.64
C TYR A 241 14.92 3.97 -11.49
N PHE A 242 15.43 2.75 -11.34
CA PHE A 242 16.24 2.33 -10.17
C PHE A 242 17.59 3.01 -10.06
N SER A 243 18.08 3.64 -11.14
CA SER A 243 19.32 4.39 -11.14
C SER A 243 19.14 5.87 -10.82
N ASP A 244 17.90 6.32 -10.64
CA ASP A 244 17.62 7.69 -10.22
C ASP A 244 18.18 7.92 -8.81
N PRO A 245 18.92 8.99 -8.54
CA PRO A 245 19.49 9.29 -7.23
C PRO A 245 18.43 9.49 -6.14
N ASN A 246 17.19 9.81 -6.54
CA ASN A 246 16.07 9.99 -5.66
C ASN A 246 15.20 8.72 -5.51
N TYR A 247 15.56 7.63 -6.20
CA TYR A 247 14.86 6.36 -5.98
C TYR A 247 15.21 5.81 -4.59
N TYR A 248 14.21 5.33 -3.85
CA TYR A 248 14.42 4.82 -2.50
C TYR A 248 15.08 3.43 -2.52
N HIS A 249 16.14 3.28 -1.75
CA HIS A 249 16.88 2.03 -1.57
C HIS A 249 16.98 1.66 -0.10
N THR A 250 16.88 0.38 0.20
CA THR A 250 17.22 -0.18 1.51
C THR A 250 18.32 -1.21 1.35
N GLY A 251 19.38 -1.10 2.15
CA GLY A 251 20.57 -1.97 2.00
C GLY A 251 21.20 -1.93 0.59
N GLY A 252 21.11 -0.79 -0.11
CA GLY A 252 21.59 -0.61 -1.49
C GLY A 252 20.67 -1.23 -2.57
N ARG A 253 19.54 -1.79 -2.21
CA ARG A 253 18.59 -2.45 -3.10
C ARG A 253 17.38 -1.54 -3.35
N PRO A 254 16.96 -1.31 -4.63
CA PRO A 254 15.77 -0.53 -4.95
C PRO A 254 14.51 -1.20 -4.41
N VAL A 255 13.68 -0.43 -3.71
CA VAL A 255 12.44 -0.90 -3.12
C VAL A 255 11.33 -0.92 -4.15
N VAL A 256 10.60 -2.04 -4.24
CA VAL A 256 9.39 -2.18 -5.05
C VAL A 256 8.28 -2.75 -4.18
N VAL A 257 7.15 -2.06 -4.11
CA VAL A 257 5.95 -2.54 -3.42
C VAL A 257 5.05 -3.27 -4.41
N ILE A 258 4.61 -4.47 -4.06
CA ILE A 258 3.70 -5.28 -4.86
C ILE A 258 2.32 -5.23 -4.22
N ALA A 259 1.45 -4.36 -4.73
CA ALA A 259 0.07 -4.30 -4.31
C ALA A 259 -0.72 -5.51 -4.82
N ASP A 260 -1.69 -5.97 -4.04
CA ASP A 260 -2.51 -7.14 -4.36
C ASP A 260 -1.67 -8.38 -4.75
N ALA A 261 -0.57 -8.62 -4.04
CA ALA A 261 0.35 -9.74 -4.32
C ALA A 261 -0.36 -11.11 -4.34
N ASN A 262 -1.48 -11.24 -3.65
CA ASN A 262 -2.35 -12.42 -3.64
C ASN A 262 -3.12 -12.66 -4.96
N LYS A 263 -2.98 -11.80 -5.96
CA LYS A 263 -3.57 -11.99 -7.29
C LYS A 263 -2.64 -12.74 -8.25
N LEU A 264 -1.38 -12.89 -7.89
CA LEU A 264 -0.42 -13.65 -8.72
C LEU A 264 -0.63 -15.16 -8.56
N TYR A 265 -1.66 -15.69 -9.22
CA TYR A 265 -1.94 -17.13 -9.25
C TYR A 265 -0.96 -17.84 -10.16
N THR A 266 -0.07 -18.64 -9.61
CA THR A 266 0.99 -19.39 -10.31
C THR A 266 1.15 -20.77 -9.69
N GLN A 267 1.63 -21.75 -10.46
CA GLN A 267 1.95 -23.09 -9.95
C GLN A 267 3.19 -23.07 -9.03
N ASP A 268 4.15 -22.18 -9.33
CA ASP A 268 5.41 -22.07 -8.63
C ASP A 268 5.79 -20.60 -8.47
N SER A 269 5.41 -20.03 -7.34
CA SER A 269 5.69 -18.63 -7.03
C SER A 269 7.19 -18.35 -6.90
N TYR A 270 7.97 -19.31 -6.38
CA TYR A 270 9.42 -19.17 -6.29
C TYR A 270 10.05 -19.00 -7.68
N ARG A 271 9.67 -19.85 -8.62
CA ARG A 271 10.13 -19.76 -10.01
C ARG A 271 9.69 -18.45 -10.67
N MET A 272 8.47 -18.01 -10.43
CA MET A 272 7.97 -16.75 -10.99
C MET A 272 8.72 -15.53 -10.45
N TYR A 273 8.89 -15.42 -9.14
CA TYR A 273 9.65 -14.32 -8.55
C TYR A 273 11.14 -14.38 -8.91
N THR A 274 11.71 -15.58 -9.07
CA THR A 274 13.08 -15.74 -9.58
C THR A 274 13.20 -15.19 -11.00
N ALA A 275 12.26 -15.52 -11.88
CA ALA A 275 12.23 -14.99 -13.24
C ALA A 275 12.11 -13.45 -13.29
N ILE A 276 11.28 -12.88 -12.42
CA ILE A 276 11.17 -11.41 -12.24
C ILE A 276 12.51 -10.82 -11.83
N ARG A 277 13.13 -11.35 -10.78
CA ARG A 277 14.43 -10.86 -10.27
C ARG A 277 15.54 -10.98 -11.30
N ASP A 278 15.61 -12.11 -11.99
CA ASP A 278 16.63 -12.36 -13.02
C ASP A 278 16.44 -11.42 -14.23
N THR A 279 15.21 -11.11 -14.61
CA THR A 279 14.92 -10.16 -15.67
C THR A 279 15.44 -8.78 -15.33
N VAL A 280 15.16 -8.29 -14.11
CA VAL A 280 15.63 -6.99 -13.63
C VAL A 280 17.15 -6.98 -13.47
N ARG A 281 17.72 -8.01 -12.87
CA ARG A 281 19.17 -8.12 -12.68
C ARG A 281 19.94 -8.11 -14.01
N LYS A 282 19.44 -8.83 -15.02
CA LYS A 282 20.01 -8.81 -16.39
C LYS A 282 19.92 -7.42 -17.04
N HIS A 283 18.87 -6.67 -16.73
CA HIS A 283 18.67 -5.36 -17.34
C HIS A 283 19.48 -4.24 -16.65
N THR A 284 19.52 -4.24 -15.32
CA THR A 284 20.07 -3.12 -14.54
C THR A 284 21.30 -3.46 -13.71
N GLY A 285 21.63 -4.74 -13.54
CA GLY A 285 22.65 -5.20 -12.59
C GLY A 285 22.21 -5.12 -11.12
N LYS A 286 20.97 -4.68 -10.84
CA LYS A 286 20.49 -4.44 -9.46
C LYS A 286 19.61 -5.58 -8.96
N GLU A 287 19.67 -5.83 -7.66
CA GLU A 287 18.76 -6.74 -6.95
C GLU A 287 17.67 -5.93 -6.23
N MET A 288 16.41 -6.24 -6.51
CA MET A 288 15.27 -5.54 -5.88
C MET A 288 15.05 -5.96 -4.43
N TYR A 289 14.56 -5.05 -3.61
CA TYR A 289 13.91 -5.34 -2.33
C TYR A 289 12.40 -5.34 -2.54
N LEU A 290 11.78 -6.52 -2.53
CA LEU A 290 10.37 -6.72 -2.84
C LEU A 290 9.52 -6.75 -1.57
N ILE A 291 8.55 -5.85 -1.46
CA ILE A 291 7.59 -5.78 -0.37
C ILE A 291 6.22 -6.21 -0.90
N ALA A 292 5.71 -7.37 -0.49
CA ALA A 292 4.38 -7.82 -0.86
C ALA A 292 3.32 -7.20 0.06
N GLN A 293 2.32 -6.53 -0.51
CA GLN A 293 1.19 -6.01 0.25
C GLN A 293 0.09 -7.07 0.35
N GLN A 294 -0.31 -7.37 1.57
CA GLN A 294 -1.34 -8.33 1.92
C GLN A 294 -2.64 -7.64 2.30
N GLY A 295 -3.77 -8.11 1.75
CA GLY A 295 -5.08 -7.53 1.97
C GLY A 295 -5.95 -8.23 3.02
N ALA A 296 -5.40 -9.12 3.86
CA ALA A 296 -6.14 -9.87 4.86
C ALA A 296 -5.43 -9.86 6.22
N TRP A 297 -6.21 -9.94 7.30
CA TRP A 297 -5.72 -9.94 8.68
C TRP A 297 -4.69 -11.04 8.93
N THR A 298 -5.04 -12.25 8.58
CA THR A 298 -4.15 -13.40 8.68
C THR A 298 -4.04 -14.04 7.30
N PRO A 299 -2.83 -14.33 6.82
CA PRO A 299 -2.70 -14.96 5.53
C PRO A 299 -3.34 -16.35 5.59
N PRO A 300 -4.42 -16.64 4.82
CA PRO A 300 -4.84 -18.01 4.62
C PRO A 300 -3.67 -18.81 4.04
N GLU A 301 -3.63 -20.12 4.25
CA GLU A 301 -2.54 -20.98 3.75
C GLU A 301 -2.21 -20.74 2.27
N ARG A 302 -3.23 -20.45 1.43
CA ARG A 302 -3.03 -20.14 0.01
C ARG A 302 -2.12 -18.93 -0.23
N PHE A 303 -2.05 -17.94 0.68
CA PHE A 303 -1.16 -16.77 0.53
C PHE A 303 0.30 -17.14 0.70
N HIS A 304 0.58 -18.23 1.41
CA HIS A 304 1.91 -18.81 1.46
C HIS A 304 2.43 -19.17 0.07
N TYR A 305 1.55 -19.62 -0.83
CA TYR A 305 1.92 -19.96 -2.21
C TYR A 305 2.12 -18.73 -3.11
N PHE A 306 1.45 -17.63 -2.83
CA PHE A 306 1.51 -16.46 -3.71
C PHE A 306 2.80 -15.66 -3.58
N TYR A 307 3.28 -15.44 -2.37
CA TYR A 307 4.45 -14.58 -2.14
C TYR A 307 5.40 -15.09 -1.07
N LEU A 308 4.93 -15.78 -0.03
CA LEU A 308 5.83 -16.28 1.01
C LEU A 308 6.74 -17.39 0.49
N SER A 309 6.19 -18.38 -0.25
CA SER A 309 7.00 -19.37 -0.95
C SER A 309 7.84 -18.75 -2.07
N GLY A 310 7.36 -17.68 -2.68
CA GLY A 310 8.07 -16.91 -3.70
C GLY A 310 9.28 -16.15 -3.16
N LYS A 311 9.42 -16.06 -1.83
CA LYS A 311 10.51 -15.38 -1.15
C LYS A 311 10.64 -13.93 -1.57
N VAL A 312 9.56 -13.16 -1.39
CA VAL A 312 9.67 -11.71 -1.30
C VAL A 312 10.55 -11.34 -0.10
N ASP A 313 11.07 -10.15 -0.03
CA ASP A 313 11.96 -9.75 1.07
C ASP A 313 11.17 -9.38 2.33
N ALA A 314 10.00 -8.76 2.14
CA ALA A 314 9.13 -8.37 3.24
C ALA A 314 7.64 -8.45 2.86
N VAL A 315 6.80 -8.48 3.88
CA VAL A 315 5.34 -8.36 3.74
C VAL A 315 4.87 -7.16 4.54
N THR A 316 3.95 -6.40 3.96
CA THR A 316 3.21 -5.33 4.63
C THR A 316 1.71 -5.58 4.56
N MET A 317 0.94 -4.98 5.45
CA MET A 317 -0.51 -5.06 5.42
C MET A 317 -1.09 -3.88 4.62
N LYS A 318 -2.12 -4.15 3.82
CA LYS A 318 -2.99 -3.09 3.30
C LYS A 318 -3.69 -2.40 4.47
N ASN A 319 -4.25 -1.22 4.23
CA ASN A 319 -4.98 -0.45 5.24
C ASN A 319 -5.81 -1.36 6.18
N MET A 320 -5.35 -1.51 7.41
CA MET A 320 -5.98 -2.40 8.39
C MET A 320 -7.36 -1.92 8.79
N CYS A 321 -7.62 -0.61 8.73
CA CYS A 321 -8.95 -0.06 8.96
C CYS A 321 -9.97 -0.60 7.92
N ALA A 322 -9.56 -0.81 6.68
CA ALA A 322 -10.38 -1.40 5.62
C ALA A 322 -10.66 -2.90 5.86
N VAL A 323 -9.73 -3.61 6.51
CA VAL A 323 -9.82 -5.05 6.74
C VAL A 323 -10.71 -5.38 7.93
N GLY A 324 -10.86 -4.46 8.89
CA GLY A 324 -11.51 -4.69 10.18
C GLY A 324 -12.99 -5.10 10.13
N GLY A 325 -13.69 -4.79 9.06
CA GLY A 325 -15.12 -5.10 8.90
C GLY A 325 -16.05 -4.18 9.71
N ALA A 326 -17.31 -4.13 9.32
CA ALA A 326 -18.31 -3.17 9.76
C ALA A 326 -18.96 -3.47 11.13
N GLN A 327 -18.30 -4.15 12.04
CA GLN A 327 -18.89 -4.46 13.36
C GLN A 327 -18.42 -3.44 14.40
N TYR A 328 -19.38 -2.90 15.15
CA TYR A 328 -19.12 -1.87 16.14
C TYR A 328 -18.08 -2.29 17.19
N GLU A 329 -18.13 -3.53 17.64
CA GLU A 329 -17.17 -4.09 18.60
C GLU A 329 -15.73 -4.03 18.06
N ARG A 330 -15.54 -4.18 16.76
CA ARG A 330 -14.22 -4.11 16.15
C ARG A 330 -13.65 -2.69 16.15
N VAL A 331 -14.48 -1.66 16.18
CA VAL A 331 -14.03 -0.27 16.31
C VAL A 331 -13.39 -0.03 17.67
N ILE A 332 -13.97 -0.57 18.73
CA ILE A 332 -13.49 -0.43 20.12
C ILE A 332 -12.17 -1.18 20.30
N LEU A 333 -12.09 -2.38 19.77
CA LEU A 333 -10.95 -3.29 19.96
C LEU A 333 -9.93 -3.23 18.82
N PHE A 334 -10.09 -2.28 17.90
CA PHE A 334 -9.33 -2.25 16.66
C PHE A 334 -7.82 -2.24 16.89
N ASP A 335 -7.35 -1.37 17.76
CA ASP A 335 -5.91 -1.17 17.99
C ASP A 335 -5.28 -2.44 18.59
N GLN A 336 -6.01 -3.13 19.47
CA GLN A 336 -5.62 -4.42 20.01
C GLN A 336 -5.54 -5.49 18.92
N PHE A 337 -6.55 -5.61 18.08
CA PHE A 337 -6.54 -6.56 16.98
C PHE A 337 -5.41 -6.32 16.00
N VAL A 338 -5.14 -5.08 15.67
CA VAL A 338 -4.02 -4.75 14.78
C VAL A 338 -2.70 -5.12 15.42
N ASN A 339 -2.49 -4.78 16.69
CA ASN A 339 -1.25 -5.09 17.40
C ASN A 339 -1.00 -6.61 17.47
N GLU A 340 -1.99 -7.38 17.88
CA GLU A 340 -1.86 -8.84 17.97
C GLU A 340 -1.69 -9.48 16.57
N ASN A 341 -2.34 -8.94 15.56
CA ASN A 341 -2.17 -9.40 14.19
C ASN A 341 -0.76 -9.13 13.66
N TYR A 342 -0.23 -7.94 13.90
CA TYR A 342 1.13 -7.58 13.47
C TYR A 342 2.19 -8.44 14.18
N LYS A 343 2.03 -8.64 15.47
CA LYS A 343 2.87 -9.52 16.27
C LYS A 343 2.92 -10.95 15.70
N TYR A 344 1.74 -11.51 15.46
CA TYR A 344 1.60 -12.84 14.86
C TYR A 344 2.25 -12.91 13.46
N ASN A 345 1.95 -11.97 12.59
CA ASN A 345 2.47 -11.95 11.23
C ASN A 345 4.01 -11.81 11.21
N LYS A 346 4.56 -10.89 12.01
CA LYS A 346 6.00 -10.71 12.17
C LYS A 346 6.69 -12.00 12.59
N GLU A 347 6.16 -12.68 13.60
CA GLU A 347 6.71 -13.92 14.12
C GLU A 347 6.64 -15.05 13.08
N VAL A 348 5.48 -15.25 12.46
CA VAL A 348 5.24 -16.33 11.50
C VAL A 348 6.05 -16.11 10.22
N PHE A 349 6.11 -14.91 9.68
CA PHE A 349 6.85 -14.65 8.45
C PHE A 349 8.34 -14.84 8.66
N TRP A 350 8.87 -14.38 9.78
CA TRP A 350 10.28 -14.57 10.09
C TRP A 350 10.63 -16.04 10.38
N SER A 351 9.92 -16.67 11.31
CA SER A 351 10.26 -18.02 11.77
C SER A 351 10.08 -19.10 10.70
N ARG A 352 9.06 -18.98 9.85
CA ARG A 352 8.74 -20.01 8.85
C ARG A 352 9.37 -19.75 7.48
N TYR A 353 9.52 -18.48 7.09
CA TYR A 353 9.90 -18.13 5.73
C TYR A 353 11.16 -17.30 5.63
N ASN A 354 11.69 -16.79 6.73
CA ASN A 354 12.77 -15.82 6.77
C ASN A 354 12.45 -14.58 5.90
N ILE A 355 11.22 -14.11 6.04
CA ILE A 355 10.69 -12.92 5.36
C ILE A 355 10.39 -11.89 6.42
N ASP A 356 10.75 -10.64 6.15
CA ASP A 356 10.56 -9.55 7.10
C ASP A 356 9.10 -9.05 7.11
N PHE A 357 8.73 -8.35 8.16
CA PHE A 357 7.44 -7.70 8.29
C PHE A 357 7.61 -6.19 8.40
N ILE A 358 6.90 -5.45 7.55
CA ILE A 358 6.86 -4.00 7.57
C ILE A 358 5.46 -3.57 8.00
N PRO A 359 5.30 -3.05 9.22
CA PRO A 359 4.00 -2.60 9.70
C PRO A 359 3.50 -1.39 8.92
N SER A 360 2.19 -1.31 8.72
CA SER A 360 1.54 -0.12 8.17
C SER A 360 0.82 0.67 9.27
N ALA A 361 0.69 1.98 9.07
CA ALA A 361 -0.14 2.85 9.89
C ALA A 361 -1.21 3.49 9.02
N SER A 362 -2.47 3.39 9.43
CA SER A 362 -3.61 3.91 8.66
C SER A 362 -4.38 4.93 9.51
N PRO A 363 -4.73 6.10 8.98
CA PRO A 363 -5.39 7.16 9.77
C PRO A 363 -6.87 6.86 10.04
N GLY A 364 -7.53 6.14 9.17
CA GLY A 364 -8.96 5.81 9.23
C GLY A 364 -9.44 5.10 7.98
N TYR A 365 -10.76 4.87 7.90
CA TYR A 365 -11.38 4.27 6.71
C TYR A 365 -12.88 4.49 6.70
N SER A 366 -13.40 4.92 5.57
CA SER A 366 -14.83 4.99 5.28
C SER A 366 -15.08 4.71 3.79
N GLN A 367 -16.14 3.97 3.48
CA GLN A 367 -16.55 3.76 2.08
C GLN A 367 -17.64 4.75 1.63
N TYR A 368 -18.08 5.63 2.50
CA TYR A 368 -19.18 6.54 2.18
C TYR A 368 -18.87 7.42 0.96
N VAL A 369 -17.67 7.98 0.88
CA VAL A 369 -17.27 8.82 -0.24
C VAL A 369 -17.28 8.03 -1.56
N ALA A 370 -16.72 6.80 -1.54
CA ALA A 370 -16.61 5.98 -2.75
C ALA A 370 -17.96 5.43 -3.22
N THR A 371 -18.84 5.03 -2.32
CA THR A 371 -20.03 4.21 -2.67
C THR A 371 -21.34 4.74 -2.13
N GLU A 372 -21.36 5.84 -1.33
CA GLU A 372 -22.53 6.39 -0.64
C GLU A 372 -23.23 5.36 0.29
N ASN A 373 -22.57 4.28 0.62
CA ASN A 373 -23.11 3.21 1.42
C ASN A 373 -22.21 2.92 2.61
N ASN A 374 -22.65 3.25 3.81
CA ASN A 374 -21.89 3.08 5.02
C ASN A 374 -22.44 2.02 5.98
N SER A 375 -23.67 1.55 5.73
CA SER A 375 -24.37 0.68 6.70
C SER A 375 -23.76 -0.71 6.84
N ASN A 376 -23.03 -1.19 5.82
CA ASN A 376 -22.48 -2.54 5.76
C ASN A 376 -20.96 -2.61 5.64
N TYR A 377 -20.26 -1.47 5.73
CA TYR A 377 -18.82 -1.42 5.47
C TYR A 377 -18.02 -1.02 6.70
N PRO A 378 -16.75 -1.42 6.74
CA PRO A 378 -15.85 -0.97 7.81
C PRO A 378 -15.83 0.55 7.84
N TRP A 379 -16.03 1.09 9.02
CA TRP A 379 -15.88 2.49 9.29
C TRP A 379 -15.00 2.69 10.51
N MET A 380 -13.87 3.35 10.30
CA MET A 380 -12.91 3.67 11.35
C MET A 380 -12.76 5.19 11.39
N PRO A 381 -13.15 5.85 12.49
CA PRO A 381 -13.01 7.29 12.61
C PRO A 381 -11.56 7.74 12.42
N LYS A 382 -11.36 8.72 11.56
CA LYS A 382 -10.08 9.38 11.40
C LYS A 382 -9.93 10.43 12.50
N THR A 383 -9.03 10.18 13.46
CA THR A 383 -8.68 11.12 14.53
C THR A 383 -7.16 11.12 14.72
N GLN A 384 -6.63 12.22 15.21
CA GLN A 384 -5.20 12.34 15.52
C GLN A 384 -4.76 11.30 16.56
N GLU A 385 -5.58 11.10 17.58
CA GLU A 385 -5.31 10.14 18.65
C GLU A 385 -5.20 8.71 18.11
N ARG A 386 -6.16 8.29 17.30
CA ARG A 386 -6.14 6.96 16.68
C ARG A 386 -4.93 6.78 15.77
N PHE A 387 -4.61 7.77 14.96
CA PHE A 387 -3.44 7.69 14.10
C PHE A 387 -2.14 7.59 14.91
N TRP A 388 -2.04 8.31 16.02
CA TRP A 388 -0.93 8.18 16.96
C TRP A 388 -0.82 6.78 17.54
N THR A 389 -1.94 6.20 17.97
CA THR A 389 -1.99 4.82 18.45
C THR A 389 -1.53 3.85 17.38
N MET A 390 -1.99 4.00 16.15
CA MET A 390 -1.55 3.17 15.03
C MET A 390 -0.05 3.31 14.73
N CYS A 391 0.50 4.50 14.84
CA CYS A 391 1.95 4.71 14.73
C CYS A 391 2.72 4.00 15.87
N ASN A 392 2.17 3.96 17.09
CA ASN A 392 2.75 3.21 18.20
C ASN A 392 2.69 1.70 17.94
N VAL A 393 1.56 1.19 17.48
CA VAL A 393 1.42 -0.22 17.09
C VAL A 393 2.45 -0.59 16.02
N ALA A 394 2.65 0.27 15.03
CA ALA A 394 3.68 0.06 14.01
C ALA A 394 5.09 0.00 14.62
N LYS A 395 5.44 0.94 15.50
CA LYS A 395 6.74 0.95 16.20
C LYS A 395 6.99 -0.32 17.03
N MET A 396 5.97 -0.84 17.72
CA MET A 396 6.07 -2.08 18.51
C MET A 396 6.37 -3.30 17.65
N ASN A 397 5.95 -3.28 16.39
CA ASN A 397 5.96 -4.44 15.50
C ASN A 397 6.97 -4.31 14.34
N LEU A 398 7.97 -3.46 14.47
CA LEU A 398 9.03 -3.34 13.47
C LEU A 398 9.73 -4.68 13.23
N GLY A 399 9.99 -4.99 11.98
CA GLY A 399 10.79 -6.14 11.56
C GLY A 399 12.28 -5.93 11.76
N THR A 400 13.08 -6.81 11.15
CA THR A 400 14.56 -6.77 11.23
C THR A 400 15.16 -5.64 10.38
N ASN A 401 14.51 -5.28 9.27
CA ASN A 401 14.80 -4.08 8.49
C ASN A 401 13.74 -3.03 8.82
N PRO A 402 13.95 -2.20 9.84
CA PRO A 402 12.92 -1.32 10.39
C PRO A 402 12.45 -0.31 9.34
N MET A 403 11.15 -0.31 9.07
CA MET A 403 10.46 0.59 8.15
C MET A 403 8.99 0.65 8.54
N VAL A 404 8.33 1.76 8.29
CA VAL A 404 6.88 1.92 8.43
C VAL A 404 6.30 2.46 7.12
N LEU A 405 5.14 1.95 6.72
CA LEU A 405 4.40 2.47 5.58
C LEU A 405 3.08 3.09 6.04
N ILE A 406 2.83 4.34 5.67
CA ILE A 406 1.56 5.02 5.94
C ILE A 406 0.61 4.76 4.76
N ASP A 407 -0.56 4.22 5.05
CA ASP A 407 -1.60 3.95 4.07
C ASP A 407 -2.85 4.80 4.42
N SER A 408 -2.97 6.02 3.85
CA SER A 408 -2.22 6.63 2.75
C SER A 408 -1.99 8.13 2.95
N PHE A 409 -1.31 8.78 1.98
CA PHE A 409 -1.22 10.23 1.94
C PHE A 409 -2.57 10.86 1.54
N ASN A 410 -3.19 10.39 0.43
CA ASN A 410 -4.28 11.09 -0.25
C ASN A 410 -5.43 10.20 -0.75
N ASP A 411 -5.72 9.08 -0.10
CA ASP A 411 -6.88 8.26 -0.50
C ASP A 411 -8.19 8.83 0.06
N TRP A 412 -8.64 9.91 -0.55
CA TRP A 412 -9.87 10.61 -0.21
C TRP A 412 -11.13 9.79 -0.48
N ALA A 413 -11.09 8.91 -1.48
CA ALA A 413 -12.23 8.07 -1.82
C ALA A 413 -12.64 7.14 -0.66
N PHE A 414 -11.68 6.77 0.17
CA PHE A 414 -11.91 5.92 1.34
C PHE A 414 -11.66 6.62 2.68
N ASP A 415 -11.55 7.96 2.67
CA ASP A 415 -11.23 8.77 3.86
C ASP A 415 -10.01 8.22 4.64
N SER A 416 -9.06 7.67 3.91
CA SER A 416 -7.82 7.10 4.45
C SER A 416 -6.62 7.97 4.04
N CYS A 417 -6.61 9.22 4.46
CA CYS A 417 -5.60 10.18 4.08
C CYS A 417 -5.05 10.97 5.28
N ILE A 418 -3.75 11.26 5.22
CA ILE A 418 -3.06 12.17 6.15
C ILE A 418 -2.82 13.55 5.52
N GLU A 419 -3.26 13.77 4.30
CA GLU A 419 -3.12 15.04 3.59
C GLU A 419 -3.74 16.17 4.42
N PRO A 420 -3.02 17.29 4.63
CA PRO A 420 -3.54 18.42 5.38
C PRO A 420 -4.85 18.95 4.84
N THR A 421 -5.78 19.23 5.73
CA THR A 421 -7.11 19.73 5.40
C THR A 421 -7.24 21.21 5.75
N ASP A 422 -8.16 21.90 5.09
CA ASP A 422 -8.42 23.32 5.33
C ASP A 422 -8.98 23.52 6.76
N PRO A 423 -8.25 24.16 7.66
CA PRO A 423 -8.68 24.34 9.05
C PRO A 423 -9.86 25.30 9.20
N SER A 424 -10.16 26.07 8.16
CA SER A 424 -11.30 27.00 8.14
C SER A 424 -12.59 26.36 7.63
N TYR A 425 -12.53 25.11 7.16
CA TYR A 425 -13.65 24.40 6.58
C TYR A 425 -14.05 23.16 7.39
N GLY A 426 -15.29 23.12 7.86
CA GLY A 426 -15.87 21.95 8.52
C GLY A 426 -15.02 21.46 9.71
N LYS A 427 -14.66 20.19 9.64
CA LYS A 427 -13.79 19.53 10.64
C LYS A 427 -12.32 19.55 10.21
N GLY A 428 -11.76 20.69 9.88
CA GLY A 428 -10.33 20.76 9.55
C GLY A 428 -9.45 19.87 10.47
N TYR A 429 -8.52 19.08 9.89
CA TYR A 429 -7.61 18.20 10.60
C TYR A 429 -6.17 18.70 10.45
#